data_bb747623d946e9c2e9e1a1e3ab958b32
#
_entry.id   bb747623d946e9c2e9e1a1e3ab958b32
#
_cell.length_a   1.000
_cell.length_b   1.000
_cell.length_c   1.000
_cell.angle_alpha   90.00
_cell.angle_beta   90.00
_cell.angle_gamma   90.00
#
_symmetry.space_group_name_H-M   'P 1'
#
loop_
_entity.id
_entity.type
_entity.pdbx_description
1 polymer ?
#
loop_
_entity_poly.entity_id
_entity_poly.type
_entity_poly.pdbx_seq_one_letter_code
_entity_poly.pdbx_strand_id
1 'polypeptide(L)'
;VKLWGNGLAKRELMHVDDLAEAAIYFMKKKTKHNYINIGTGKQFTILQYAKEICRYLKVKPNFKFDTTKPNGMKTKVLDVSLAKNLGWKSKISLKSGIDRAYDYFINNHK
;
A
#
# COMPACT_ATOMS: atom_id res chain seq x y z
N VAL A 1 5.95 -17.00 -8.22
CA VAL A 1 6.23 -16.11 -7.06
C VAL A 1 5.95 -16.88 -5.78
N LYS A 2 6.88 -16.80 -4.81
CA LYS A 2 6.74 -17.46 -3.51
C LYS A 2 6.16 -16.46 -2.50
N LEU A 3 5.01 -16.77 -1.94
CA LEU A 3 4.34 -15.98 -0.91
C LEU A 3 4.52 -16.64 0.46
N TRP A 4 4.91 -15.84 1.47
CA TRP A 4 5.06 -16.34 2.83
C TRP A 4 3.70 -16.56 3.50
N GLY A 5 3.60 -17.65 4.29
CA GLY A 5 2.37 -18.02 4.97
C GLY A 5 1.28 -18.48 4.00
N ASN A 6 0.04 -18.21 4.32
CA ASN A 6 -1.13 -18.61 3.52
C ASN A 6 -1.69 -17.47 2.64
N GLY A 7 -1.06 -16.31 2.63
CA GLY A 7 -1.49 -15.15 1.86
C GLY A 7 -2.75 -14.44 2.34
N LEU A 8 -3.32 -14.81 3.49
CA LEU A 8 -4.58 -14.25 4.01
C LEU A 8 -4.39 -13.04 4.94
N ALA A 9 -3.16 -12.77 5.37
CA ALA A 9 -2.87 -11.57 6.17
C ALA A 9 -3.19 -10.31 5.37
N LYS A 10 -3.90 -9.37 6.01
CA LYS A 10 -4.32 -8.12 5.36
C LYS A 10 -3.31 -7.01 5.61
N ARG A 11 -3.05 -6.24 4.59
CA ARG A 11 -2.13 -5.09 4.62
C ARG A 11 -2.74 -3.90 3.91
N GLU A 12 -2.21 -2.74 4.23
CA GLU A 12 -2.49 -1.48 3.55
C GLU A 12 -1.24 -1.07 2.76
N LEU A 13 -1.43 -0.76 1.47
CA LEU A 13 -0.35 -0.25 0.62
C LEU A 13 -0.72 1.15 0.13
N MET A 14 0.23 2.07 0.22
CA MET A 14 0.11 3.45 -0.24
C MET A 14 1.33 3.79 -1.10
N HIS A 15 1.12 4.56 -2.16
CA HIS A 15 2.22 5.03 -3.01
C HIS A 15 3.05 6.08 -2.26
N VAL A 16 4.36 6.06 -2.48
CA VAL A 16 5.30 6.95 -1.78
C VAL A 16 5.03 8.44 -2.03
N ASP A 17 4.52 8.80 -3.22
CA ASP A 17 4.18 10.19 -3.55
C ASP A 17 3.01 10.72 -2.70
N ASP A 18 2.03 9.86 -2.37
CA ASP A 18 0.96 10.24 -1.44
C ASP A 18 1.52 10.49 -0.03
N LEU A 19 2.49 9.69 0.42
CA LEU A 19 3.14 9.91 1.70
C LEU A 19 3.93 11.23 1.71
N ALA A 20 4.67 11.51 0.65
CA ALA A 20 5.43 12.75 0.50
C ALA A 20 4.51 13.98 0.48
N GLU A 21 3.40 13.90 -0.28
CA GLU A 21 2.40 14.98 -0.30
C GLU A 21 1.77 15.20 1.09
N ALA A 22 1.42 14.12 1.80
CA ALA A 22 0.88 14.21 3.16
C ALA A 22 1.86 14.90 4.11
N ALA A 23 3.14 14.52 4.05
CA ALA A 23 4.18 15.13 4.88
C ALA A 23 4.25 16.65 4.66
N ILE A 24 4.30 17.11 3.40
CA ILE A 24 4.32 18.53 3.05
C ILE A 24 3.02 19.22 3.48
N TYR A 25 1.87 18.58 3.27
CA TYR A 25 0.58 19.14 3.66
C TYR A 25 0.51 19.40 5.17
N PHE A 26 0.88 18.41 6.00
CA PHE A 26 0.80 18.53 7.45
C PHE A 26 1.93 19.38 8.05
N MET A 27 3.08 19.52 7.38
CA MET A 27 4.10 20.51 7.79
C MET A 27 3.59 21.94 7.69
N LYS A 28 2.71 22.24 6.72
CA LYS A 28 2.12 23.56 6.52
C LYS A 28 0.82 23.76 7.31
N LYS A 29 0.17 22.70 7.70
CA LYS A 29 -1.12 22.72 8.41
C LYS A 29 -0.90 22.93 9.91
N LYS A 30 -1.40 24.04 10.44
CA LYS A 30 -1.46 24.22 11.88
C LYS A 30 -2.47 23.24 12.49
N THR A 31 -2.02 22.41 13.40
CA THR A 31 -2.84 21.45 14.15
C THR A 31 -2.31 21.31 15.58
N LYS A 32 -3.23 21.04 16.51
CA LYS A 32 -2.90 20.73 17.90
C LYS A 32 -2.66 19.24 18.17
N HIS A 33 -2.76 18.39 17.13
CA HIS A 33 -2.53 16.97 17.25
C HIS A 33 -1.04 16.64 17.17
N ASN A 34 -0.54 15.81 18.07
CA ASN A 34 0.87 15.43 18.15
C ASN A 34 1.23 14.35 17.13
N TYR A 35 0.25 13.59 16.63
CA TYR A 35 0.44 12.56 15.60
C TYR A 35 -0.82 12.45 14.74
N ILE A 36 -0.62 12.06 13.49
CA ILE A 36 -1.68 11.85 12.49
C ILE A 36 -1.33 10.59 11.71
N ASN A 37 -2.24 9.63 11.67
CA ASN A 37 -2.08 8.45 10.84
C ASN A 37 -2.27 8.80 9.36
N ILE A 38 -1.30 8.42 8.54
CA ILE A 38 -1.33 8.60 7.09
C ILE A 38 -1.41 7.24 6.41
N GLY A 39 -2.40 7.07 5.57
CA GLY A 39 -2.66 5.82 4.85
C GLY A 39 -3.82 5.97 3.87
N THR A 40 -4.18 4.88 3.21
CA THR A 40 -5.32 4.83 2.29
C THR A 40 -6.64 4.52 3.02
N GLY A 41 -6.55 3.90 4.21
CA GLY A 41 -7.69 3.34 4.94
C GLY A 41 -8.27 2.08 4.28
N LYS A 42 -7.61 1.53 3.25
CA LYS A 42 -8.03 0.32 2.52
C LYS A 42 -7.04 -0.80 2.73
N GLN A 43 -7.55 -2.00 2.97
CA GLN A 43 -6.71 -3.18 3.16
C GLN A 43 -7.16 -4.32 2.25
N PHE A 44 -6.20 -5.08 1.76
CA PHE A 44 -6.41 -6.30 1.00
C PHE A 44 -5.49 -7.40 1.54
N THR A 45 -5.82 -8.66 1.25
CA THR A 45 -4.92 -9.76 1.58
C THR A 45 -3.66 -9.72 0.72
N ILE A 46 -2.58 -10.31 1.20
CA ILE A 46 -1.33 -10.45 0.41
C ILE A 46 -1.62 -11.15 -0.92
N LEU A 47 -2.47 -12.17 -0.91
CA LEU A 47 -2.86 -12.87 -2.15
C LEU A 47 -3.65 -11.95 -3.09
N GLN A 48 -4.55 -11.10 -2.57
CA GLN A 48 -5.29 -10.14 -3.41
C GLN A 48 -4.32 -9.14 -4.06
N TYR A 49 -3.37 -8.58 -3.30
CA TYR A 49 -2.34 -7.70 -3.87
C TYR A 49 -1.53 -8.39 -4.96
N ALA A 50 -1.06 -9.63 -4.70
CA ALA A 50 -0.29 -10.38 -5.68
C ALA A 50 -1.07 -10.63 -6.99
N LYS A 51 -2.37 -10.97 -6.88
CA LYS A 51 -3.25 -11.13 -8.04
C LYS A 51 -3.45 -9.82 -8.80
N GLU A 52 -3.69 -8.71 -8.10
CA GLU A 52 -3.87 -7.40 -8.71
C GLU A 52 -2.60 -6.93 -9.44
N ILE A 53 -1.42 -7.13 -8.84
CA ILE A 53 -0.13 -6.83 -9.49
C ILE A 53 0.00 -7.64 -10.79
N CYS A 54 -0.24 -8.95 -10.76
CA CYS A 54 -0.20 -9.78 -11.96
C CYS A 54 -1.18 -9.30 -13.04
N ARG A 55 -2.39 -8.91 -12.63
CA ARG A 55 -3.43 -8.41 -13.54
C ARG A 55 -3.01 -7.10 -14.21
N TYR A 56 -2.46 -6.15 -13.45
CA TYR A 56 -2.03 -4.87 -13.99
C TYR A 56 -0.81 -5.00 -14.89
N LEU A 57 0.14 -5.86 -14.53
CA LEU A 57 1.32 -6.12 -15.34
C LEU A 57 1.07 -7.12 -16.49
N LYS A 58 -0.16 -7.64 -16.62
CA LYS A 58 -0.57 -8.61 -17.65
C LYS A 58 0.30 -9.88 -17.65
N VAL A 59 0.74 -10.32 -16.46
CA VAL A 59 1.50 -11.56 -16.28
C VAL A 59 0.61 -12.66 -15.70
N LYS A 60 0.83 -13.90 -16.14
CA LYS A 60 0.07 -15.05 -15.64
C LYS A 60 0.43 -15.30 -14.17
N PRO A 61 -0.56 -15.35 -13.25
CA PRO A 61 -0.28 -15.64 -11.85
C PRO A 61 0.20 -17.09 -11.66
N ASN A 62 1.30 -17.25 -10.93
CA ASN A 62 1.81 -18.53 -10.48
C ASN A 62 2.37 -18.36 -9.07
N PHE A 63 1.56 -18.69 -8.07
CA PHE A 63 1.90 -18.52 -6.66
C PHE A 63 2.14 -19.87 -5.98
N LYS A 64 3.20 -19.91 -5.18
CA LYS A 64 3.47 -20.99 -4.21
C LYS A 64 3.45 -20.39 -2.82
N PHE A 65 2.80 -21.05 -1.88
CA PHE A 65 2.73 -20.62 -0.48
C PHE A 65 3.78 -21.33 0.35
N ASP A 66 4.56 -20.56 1.09
CA ASP A 66 5.52 -21.10 2.06
C ASP A 66 4.92 -21.03 3.46
N THR A 67 4.18 -22.06 3.82
CA THR A 67 3.51 -22.14 5.12
C THR A 67 4.47 -22.42 6.29
N THR A 68 5.76 -22.66 6.02
CA THR A 68 6.79 -22.71 7.06
C THR A 68 7.15 -21.32 7.57
N LYS A 69 6.79 -20.26 6.82
CA LYS A 69 6.98 -18.88 7.20
C LYS A 69 5.73 -18.30 7.88
N PRO A 70 5.90 -17.38 8.85
CA PRO A 70 4.77 -16.83 9.58
C PRO A 70 3.88 -15.96 8.68
N ASN A 71 2.57 -15.97 8.96
CA ASN A 71 1.61 -15.05 8.32
C ASN A 71 1.79 -13.59 8.77
N GLY A 72 2.41 -13.38 9.93
CA GLY A 72 2.43 -12.09 10.61
C GLY A 72 1.07 -11.73 11.20
N MET A 73 0.88 -10.45 11.52
CA MET A 73 -0.41 -9.95 12.04
C MET A 73 -1.53 -10.17 11.03
N LYS A 74 -2.68 -10.65 11.50
CA LYS A 74 -3.87 -10.93 10.67
C LYS A 74 -4.34 -9.69 9.91
N THR A 75 -4.34 -8.55 10.56
CA THR A 75 -4.79 -7.27 9.99
C THR A 75 -3.84 -6.16 10.44
N LYS A 76 -3.48 -5.27 9.52
CA LYS A 76 -2.67 -4.08 9.80
C LYS A 76 -3.15 -2.96 8.87
N VAL A 77 -4.02 -2.10 9.39
CA VAL A 77 -4.59 -0.93 8.70
C VAL A 77 -4.65 0.24 9.68
N LEU A 78 -4.50 1.44 9.17
CA LEU A 78 -4.57 2.67 9.95
C LEU A 78 -5.98 3.27 9.92
N ASP A 79 -6.41 3.84 11.03
CA ASP A 79 -7.54 4.76 11.04
C ASP A 79 -7.07 6.12 10.51
N VAL A 80 -7.57 6.50 9.34
CA VAL A 80 -7.21 7.73 8.61
C VAL A 80 -8.26 8.84 8.74
N SER A 81 -9.23 8.68 9.62
CA SER A 81 -10.34 9.64 9.79
C SER A 81 -9.86 11.02 10.18
N LEU A 82 -8.85 11.12 11.08
CA LEU A 82 -8.29 12.41 11.48
C LEU A 82 -7.64 13.15 10.31
N ALA A 83 -6.84 12.48 9.48
CA ALA A 83 -6.23 13.09 8.30
C ALA A 83 -7.31 13.62 7.34
N LYS A 84 -8.37 12.84 7.10
CA LYS A 84 -9.51 13.25 6.27
C LYS A 84 -10.24 14.47 6.84
N ASN A 85 -10.50 14.48 8.13
CA ASN A 85 -11.16 15.61 8.80
C ASN A 85 -10.29 16.88 8.75
N LEU A 86 -8.97 16.73 8.72
CA LEU A 86 -8.03 17.84 8.53
C LEU A 86 -7.81 18.22 7.05
N GLY A 87 -8.48 17.55 6.11
CA GLY A 87 -8.54 17.90 4.69
C GLY A 87 -7.58 17.13 3.79
N TRP A 88 -6.93 16.07 4.27
CA TRP A 88 -6.05 15.25 3.44
C TRP A 88 -6.54 13.80 3.31
N LYS A 89 -6.43 13.26 2.10
CA LYS A 89 -6.64 11.83 1.79
C LYS A 89 -5.69 11.38 0.69
N SER A 90 -5.37 10.09 0.66
CA SER A 90 -4.59 9.50 -0.45
C SER A 90 -5.34 9.66 -1.78
N LYS A 91 -4.60 9.91 -2.86
CA LYS A 91 -5.14 10.21 -4.20
C LYS A 91 -4.75 9.15 -5.23
N ILE A 92 -3.62 8.48 -5.03
CA ILE A 92 -3.08 7.51 -5.98
C ILE A 92 -3.75 6.16 -5.75
N SER A 93 -4.47 5.68 -6.78
CA SER A 93 -5.09 4.36 -6.74
C SER A 93 -4.03 3.24 -6.73
N LEU A 94 -4.41 2.04 -6.26
CA LEU A 94 -3.51 0.88 -6.30
C LEU A 94 -2.99 0.62 -7.73
N LYS A 95 -3.87 0.68 -8.74
CA LYS A 95 -3.46 0.52 -10.15
C LYS A 95 -2.41 1.54 -10.54
N SER A 96 -2.71 2.83 -10.37
CA SER A 96 -1.79 3.91 -10.75
C SER A 96 -0.46 3.83 -9.99
N GLY A 97 -0.50 3.44 -8.71
CA GLY A 97 0.71 3.23 -7.90
C GLY A 97 1.57 2.08 -8.41
N ILE A 98 0.96 0.96 -8.80
CA ILE A 98 1.67 -0.19 -9.38
C ILE A 98 2.28 0.19 -10.73
N ASP A 99 1.51 0.84 -11.61
CA ASP A 99 2.00 1.29 -12.93
C ASP A 99 3.23 2.19 -12.76
N ARG A 100 3.16 3.21 -11.91
CA ARG A 100 4.29 4.13 -11.64
C ARG A 100 5.52 3.41 -11.06
N ALA A 101 5.32 2.52 -10.09
CA ALA A 101 6.39 1.77 -9.49
C ALA A 101 7.08 0.82 -10.49
N TYR A 102 6.31 0.21 -11.38
CA TYR A 102 6.83 -0.65 -12.43
C TYR A 102 7.60 0.14 -13.49
N ASP A 103 7.07 1.28 -13.94
CA ASP A 103 7.75 2.16 -14.88
C ASP A 103 9.09 2.65 -14.31
N TYR A 104 9.10 3.04 -13.05
CA TYR A 104 10.34 3.41 -12.36
C TYR A 104 11.34 2.26 -12.33
N PHE A 105 10.90 1.06 -11.99
CA PHE A 105 11.75 -0.14 -11.94
C PHE A 105 12.37 -0.43 -13.33
N ILE A 106 11.56 -0.46 -14.38
CA ILE A 106 12.04 -0.73 -15.75
C ILE A 106 13.05 0.31 -16.22
N ASN A 107 12.84 1.58 -15.89
CA ASN A 107 13.71 2.66 -16.34
C ASN A 107 15.02 2.76 -15.55
N ASN A 108 15.08 2.29 -14.31
CA ASN A 108 16.24 2.44 -13.44
C ASN A 108 17.00 1.13 -13.14
N HIS A 109 16.50 -0.01 -13.58
CA HIS A 109 17.10 -1.33 -13.35
C HIS A 109 17.27 -2.14 -14.67
N LYS A 110 17.68 -1.45 -15.72
CA LYS A 110 18.04 -2.09 -17.00
C LYS A 110 19.40 -2.74 -16.93
#